data_e89600be3ad70a83d7c210f7fd8b3feb
#
_entry.id   e89600be3ad70a83d7c210f7fd8b3feb
#
_cell.length_a   1.000
_cell.length_b   1.000
_cell.length_c   1.000
_cell.angle_alpha   90.00
_cell.angle_beta   90.00
_cell.angle_gamma   90.00
#
_symmetry.space_group_name_H-M   'P 1'
#
loop_
_entity.id
_entity.type
_entity.pdbx_description
1 polymer ?
#
loop_
_entity_poly.entity_id
_entity_poly.type
_entity_poly.pdbx_seq_one_letter_code
_entity_poly.pdbx_strand_id
1 'polypeptide(L)'
;MSPTDIATNAPSPYDHSTIDDVIHGRLRLGVMAYLSSVNPASFTELKTKVSATDGNLSTHLRKLETAEYVRIEKGFVGRRPQTLVHLTDSGRTAWLDWIDRM
;
A
#
# COMPACT_ATOMS: atom_id res chain seq x y z
N MET A 1 29.35 7.49 2.37
CA MET A 1 28.95 7.43 1.97
C MET A 1 28.63 7.03 1.91
N SER A 2 28.56 7.00 1.95
CA SER A 2 28.03 6.79 1.54
C SER A 2 27.56 6.33 1.55
N PRO A 3 27.72 6.24 1.49
CA PRO A 3 27.11 5.91 1.24
C PRO A 3 26.56 5.55 1.48
N THR A 4 26.56 5.45 1.62
CA THR A 4 26.05 5.35 1.45
C THR A 4 25.56 5.39 1.80
N ASP A 5 25.73 5.44 1.93
CA ASP A 5 25.30 5.64 1.79
C ASP A 5 24.75 5.68 1.88
N ILE A 6 24.91 5.70 1.93
CA ILE A 6 24.34 5.76 1.65
C ILE A 6 23.61 5.63 1.74
N ALA A 7 23.44 5.56 1.79
CA ALA A 7 22.65 5.53 1.51
C ALA A 7 21.88 5.42 1.76
N THR A 8 21.52 5.45 1.88
CA THR A 8 20.81 5.43 1.71
C THR A 8 20.05 5.65 1.59
N ASN A 9 19.69 5.77 1.53
CA ASN A 9 19.00 5.85 0.96
C ASN A 9 18.57 6.14 0.28
N ALA A 10 18.73 6.37 -0.15
CA ALA A 10 18.42 6.66 -1.02
C ALA A 10 18.19 6.31 -1.71
N PRO A 11 17.89 6.32 -2.37
CA PRO A 11 17.48 5.80 -3.16
C PRO A 11 18.06 5.21 -3.87
N SER A 12 18.03 4.73 -4.05
CA SER A 12 18.51 4.34 -4.78
C SER A 12 18.22 4.34 -5.63
N PRO A 13 18.50 4.40 -5.73
CA PRO A 13 18.18 4.69 -6.91
C PRO A 13 18.01 3.70 -7.80
N TYR A 14 18.03 3.06 -7.81
CA TYR A 14 17.97 2.17 -8.62
C TYR A 14 16.77 1.64 -8.73
N ASP A 15 16.06 1.83 -8.90
CA ASP A 15 15.21 1.36 -9.11
C ASP A 15 14.58 1.26 -9.98
N HIS A 16 14.37 0.99 -10.54
CA HIS A 16 13.72 0.06 -10.59
C HIS A 16 12.55 -0.11 -11.40
N SER A 17 11.82 -1.22 -11.40
CA SER A 17 10.57 -1.26 -12.07
C SER A 17 9.56 -0.49 -11.23
N THR A 18 8.64 0.22 -11.89
CA THR A 18 7.64 1.01 -11.21
C THR A 18 6.72 0.15 -10.37
N ILE A 19 6.40 -1.06 -10.83
CA ILE A 19 5.54 -1.97 -10.10
C ILE A 19 6.18 -2.37 -8.79
N ASP A 20 7.47 -2.72 -8.82
CA ASP A 20 8.19 -3.11 -7.62
C ASP A 20 8.26 -1.96 -6.63
N ASP A 21 8.47 -0.74 -7.11
CA ASP A 21 8.53 0.43 -6.25
C ASP A 21 7.20 0.65 -5.53
N VAL A 22 6.10 0.48 -6.24
CA VAL A 22 4.78 0.73 -5.66
C VAL A 22 4.47 -0.28 -4.55
N ILE A 23 4.84 -1.54 -4.73
CA ILE A 23 4.52 -2.59 -3.76
C ILE A 23 5.62 -2.74 -2.71
N HIS A 24 6.84 -2.36 -3.04
CA HIS A 24 8.03 -2.69 -2.26
C HIS A 24 8.07 -2.07 -0.87
N GLY A 25 7.46 -0.94 -0.66
CA GLY A 25 7.46 -0.34 0.67
C GLY A 25 6.82 -1.29 1.69
N ARG A 26 7.45 -1.39 2.87
CA ARG A 26 6.98 -2.29 3.91
C ARG A 26 5.49 -2.11 4.21
N LEU A 27 5.08 -0.86 4.35
CA LEU A 27 3.71 -0.56 4.66
C LEU A 27 2.77 -0.92 3.52
N ARG A 28 3.18 -0.61 2.29
CA ARG A 28 2.39 -0.94 1.11
C ARG A 28 2.27 -2.44 0.94
N LEU A 29 3.36 -3.16 1.22
CA LEU A 29 3.35 -4.62 1.18
C LEU A 29 2.34 -5.17 2.18
N GLY A 30 2.34 -4.62 3.40
CA GLY A 30 1.39 -5.03 4.43
C GLY A 30 -0.05 -4.78 4.02
N VAL A 31 -0.31 -3.63 3.41
CA VAL A 31 -1.66 -3.28 2.94
C VAL A 31 -2.11 -4.28 1.87
N MET A 32 -1.26 -4.54 0.89
CA MET A 32 -1.60 -5.46 -0.19
C MET A 32 -1.83 -6.87 0.34
N ALA A 33 -0.98 -7.32 1.26
CA ALA A 33 -1.11 -8.64 1.86
C ALA A 33 -2.44 -8.77 2.59
N TYR A 34 -2.78 -7.77 3.38
CA TYR A 34 -4.03 -7.82 4.15
C TYR A 34 -5.25 -7.80 3.22
N LEU A 35 -5.23 -6.91 2.23
CA LEU A 35 -6.34 -6.80 1.28
C LEU A 35 -6.50 -8.05 0.42
N SER A 36 -5.45 -8.82 0.25
CA SER A 36 -5.57 -10.07 -0.51
C SER A 36 -6.47 -11.07 0.19
N SER A 37 -6.63 -10.94 1.51
CA SER A 37 -7.48 -11.83 2.31
C SER A 37 -8.76 -11.16 2.77
N VAL A 38 -8.72 -9.87 3.07
CA VAL A 38 -9.85 -9.12 3.61
C VAL A 38 -10.09 -7.92 2.71
N ASN A 39 -11.08 -8.02 1.86
CA ASN A 39 -11.35 -7.02 0.83
C ASN A 39 -12.86 -6.79 0.72
N PRO A 40 -13.36 -5.59 1.03
CA PRO A 40 -12.59 -4.41 1.41
C PRO A 40 -12.24 -4.39 2.88
N ALA A 41 -11.33 -3.50 3.25
CA ALA A 41 -10.96 -3.26 4.63
C ALA A 41 -11.12 -1.77 4.93
N SER A 42 -11.49 -1.46 6.17
CA SER A 42 -11.60 -0.05 6.55
C SER A 42 -10.22 0.53 6.78
N PHE A 43 -10.14 1.86 6.68
CA PHE A 43 -8.89 2.58 6.96
C PHE A 43 -8.39 2.27 8.37
N THR A 44 -9.30 2.31 9.35
CA THR A 44 -8.97 2.05 10.74
C THR A 44 -8.43 0.63 10.92
N GLU A 45 -9.07 -0.33 10.28
CA GLU A 45 -8.65 -1.72 10.33
C GLU A 45 -7.25 -1.89 9.75
N LEU A 46 -7.00 -1.32 8.58
CA LEU A 46 -5.68 -1.36 7.96
C LEU A 46 -4.63 -0.71 8.84
N LYS A 47 -4.96 0.45 9.39
CA LYS A 47 -4.03 1.17 10.25
C LYS A 47 -3.55 0.29 11.40
N THR A 48 -4.46 -0.40 12.03
CA THR A 48 -4.14 -1.30 13.14
C THR A 48 -3.31 -2.49 12.66
N LYS A 49 -3.71 -3.10 11.56
CA LYS A 49 -3.05 -4.33 11.07
C LYS A 49 -1.64 -4.10 10.61
N VAL A 50 -1.38 -2.94 10.00
CA VAL A 50 -0.03 -2.64 9.51
C VAL A 50 0.76 -1.76 10.48
N SER A 51 0.18 -1.44 11.64
CA SER A 51 0.82 -0.64 12.69
C SER A 51 1.31 0.71 12.16
N ALA A 52 0.43 1.42 11.49
CA ALA A 52 0.78 2.69 10.86
C ALA A 52 0.11 3.86 11.56
N THR A 53 0.65 5.06 11.37
CA THR A 53 -0.03 6.28 11.74
C THR A 53 -0.99 6.66 10.61
N ASP A 54 -1.95 7.56 10.93
CA ASP A 54 -2.89 8.04 9.93
C ASP A 54 -2.17 8.64 8.73
N GLY A 55 -1.17 9.48 8.99
CA GLY A 55 -0.44 10.14 7.93
C GLY A 55 0.35 9.19 7.05
N ASN A 56 1.03 8.24 7.68
CA ASN A 56 1.82 7.26 6.92
C ASN A 56 0.92 6.39 6.05
N LEU A 57 -0.18 5.90 6.63
CA LEU A 57 -1.09 5.06 5.85
C LEU A 57 -1.71 5.85 4.71
N SER A 58 -2.14 7.09 4.96
CA SER A 58 -2.74 7.93 3.92
C SER A 58 -1.77 8.13 2.75
N THR A 59 -0.51 8.38 3.06
CA THR A 59 0.52 8.61 2.04
C THR A 59 0.69 7.35 1.17
N HIS A 60 0.78 6.21 1.81
CA HIS A 60 0.99 4.96 1.07
C HIS A 60 -0.25 4.54 0.29
N LEU A 61 -1.44 4.75 0.86
CA LEU A 61 -2.67 4.44 0.15
C LEU A 61 -2.82 5.31 -1.09
N ARG A 62 -2.39 6.58 -1.01
CA ARG A 62 -2.43 7.46 -2.18
C ARG A 62 -1.54 6.93 -3.30
N LYS A 63 -0.38 6.40 -2.97
CA LYS A 63 0.50 5.83 -3.97
C LYS A 63 -0.12 4.59 -4.62
N LEU A 64 -0.76 3.75 -3.81
CA LEU A 64 -1.44 2.57 -4.33
C LEU A 64 -2.65 2.94 -5.18
N GLU A 65 -3.35 3.98 -4.78
CA GLU A 65 -4.51 4.48 -5.54
C GLU A 65 -4.07 5.05 -6.88
N THR A 66 -2.99 5.80 -6.90
CA THR A 66 -2.44 6.37 -8.13
C THR A 66 -2.01 5.26 -9.10
N ALA A 67 -1.50 4.16 -8.57
CA ALA A 67 -1.15 2.99 -9.38
C ALA A 67 -2.38 2.17 -9.77
N GLU A 68 -3.56 2.55 -9.26
CA GLU A 68 -4.82 1.85 -9.51
C GLU A 68 -4.88 0.45 -8.90
N TYR A 69 -4.06 0.22 -7.88
CA TYR A 69 -4.06 -1.06 -7.18
C TYR A 69 -5.14 -1.12 -6.11
N VAL A 70 -5.54 0.03 -5.59
CA VAL A 70 -6.64 0.11 -4.62
C VAL A 70 -7.59 1.22 -5.04
N ARG A 71 -8.83 1.11 -4.56
CA ARG A 71 -9.85 2.13 -4.73
C ARG A 71 -10.30 2.56 -3.34
N ILE A 72 -10.35 3.87 -3.13
CA ILE A 72 -10.74 4.43 -1.85
C ILE A 72 -12.18 4.89 -1.93
N GLU A 73 -12.99 4.43 -1.00
CA GLU A 73 -14.40 4.78 -0.94
C GLU A 73 -14.69 5.44 0.40
N LYS A 74 -15.15 6.68 0.37
CA LYS A 74 -15.52 7.42 1.57
C LYS A 74 -17.02 7.38 1.74
N GLY A 75 -17.46 7.08 2.95
CA GLY A 75 -18.88 6.99 3.25
C GLY A 75 -19.12 7.12 4.73
N PHE A 76 -20.22 6.58 5.18
CA PHE A 76 -20.64 6.68 6.56
C PHE A 76 -21.21 5.35 7.03
N VAL A 77 -21.00 5.08 8.33
CA VAL A 77 -21.72 4.05 9.03
C VAL A 77 -22.55 4.79 10.09
N GLY A 78 -23.84 4.90 9.85
CA GLY A 78 -24.67 5.79 10.65
C GLY A 78 -24.20 7.22 10.46
N ARG A 79 -23.76 7.87 11.54
CA ARG A 79 -23.26 9.24 11.48
C ARG A 79 -21.75 9.31 11.48
N ARG A 80 -21.07 8.17 11.51
CA ARG A 80 -19.62 8.13 11.61
C ARG A 80 -19.03 7.98 10.23
N PRO A 81 -18.06 8.85 9.88
CA PRO A 81 -17.35 8.69 8.61
C PRO A 81 -16.60 7.38 8.61
N GLN A 82 -16.59 6.73 7.46
CA GLN A 82 -15.82 5.51 7.27
C GLN A 82 -15.18 5.52 5.90
N THR A 83 -13.91 5.18 5.85
CA THR A 83 -13.19 5.04 4.60
C THR A 83 -12.92 3.56 4.38
N LEU A 84 -13.34 3.04 3.23
CA LEU A 84 -13.08 1.67 2.84
C LEU A 84 -12.04 1.64 1.75
N VAL A 85 -11.16 0.65 1.81
CA VAL A 85 -10.12 0.45 0.82
C VAL A 85 -10.39 -0.87 0.14
N HIS A 86 -10.55 -0.82 -1.17
CA HIS A 86 -10.82 -1.99 -2.00
C HIS A 86 -9.59 -2.35 -2.81
N LEU A 87 -9.27 -3.62 -2.86
CA LEU A 87 -8.26 -4.13 -3.76
C LEU A 87 -8.89 -4.23 -5.14
N THR A 88 -8.26 -3.62 -6.15
CA THR A 88 -8.75 -3.69 -7.52
C THR A 88 -8.28 -4.98 -8.18
N ASP A 89 -8.83 -5.29 -9.35
CA ASP A 89 -8.34 -6.42 -10.14
C ASP A 89 -6.88 -6.23 -10.52
N SER A 90 -6.52 -5.00 -10.90
CA SER A 90 -5.12 -4.65 -11.17
C SER A 90 -4.23 -4.89 -9.96
N GLY A 91 -4.72 -4.50 -8.79
CA GLY A 91 -3.97 -4.67 -7.54
C GLY A 91 -3.77 -6.14 -7.23
N ARG A 92 -4.80 -6.94 -7.42
CA ARG A 92 -4.70 -8.39 -7.17
C ARG A 92 -3.71 -9.03 -8.13
N THR A 93 -3.77 -8.67 -9.39
CA THR A 93 -2.83 -9.19 -10.39
C THR A 93 -1.40 -8.80 -10.04
N ALA A 94 -1.18 -7.55 -9.66
CA ALA A 94 0.16 -7.07 -9.28
C ALA A 94 0.67 -7.80 -8.05
N TRP A 95 -0.21 -8.04 -7.08
CA TRP A 95 0.15 -8.75 -5.86
C TRP A 95 0.56 -10.18 -6.14
N LEU A 96 -0.22 -10.89 -6.94
CA LEU A 96 0.08 -12.28 -7.29
C LEU A 96 1.37 -12.37 -8.09
N ASP A 97 1.59 -11.42 -8.98
CA ASP A 97 2.80 -11.34 -9.78
C ASP A 97 4.03 -11.13 -8.91
N TRP A 98 3.89 -10.25 -7.93
CA TRP A 98 4.96 -9.93 -7.00
C TRP A 98 5.32 -11.15 -6.14
N ILE A 99 4.31 -11.85 -5.62
CA ILE A 99 4.52 -13.06 -4.84
C ILE A 99 5.20 -14.12 -5.68
N ASP A 100 4.78 -14.26 -6.92
CA ASP A 100 5.28 -15.29 -7.82
C ASP A 100 6.77 -15.11 -8.13
N ARG A 101 7.25 -13.88 -8.01
CA ARG A 101 8.66 -13.58 -8.27
C ARG A 101 9.54 -13.69 -7.02
N MET A 102 8.96 -13.94 -5.88
CA MET A 102 9.75 -14.15 -4.67
C MET A 102 10.46 -15.52 -4.71
#